data_8ca85e75f366bb2ca8f0b2c8b86817d6
#
_entry.id   8ca85e75f366bb2ca8f0b2c8b86817d6
#
_cell.length_a   1.000
_cell.length_b   1.000
_cell.length_c   1.000
_cell.angle_alpha   90.00
_cell.angle_beta   90.00
_cell.angle_gamma   90.00
#
_symmetry.space_group_name_H-M   'P 1'
#
loop_
_entity.id
_entity.type
_entity.pdbx_description
1 polymer ?
#
loop_
_entity_poly.entity_id
_entity_poly.type
_entity_poly.pdbx_seq_one_letter_code
_entity_poly.pdbx_strand_id
1 'polypeptide(L)'
;MEPAGSAPRRSGRPSHFSCSSVTRLLALSLTFCLVGLQLGPARAADLLITLISLTSPAAPFTDATLTISTTPGASCSIVVRYKSGPSRAKGLIPKVASGSGRVSWTWRVGFNTTPGRWPIVVTCDKGGDHGELRTAFEVG
;
A
#
# COMPACT_ATOMS: atom_id res chain seq x y z
N MET A 1 42.93 -39.43 -33.40
CA MET A 1 42.65 -38.59 -34.59
C MET A 1 42.13 -37.24 -34.14
N GLU A 2 43.05 -36.29 -34.06
CA GLU A 2 42.74 -34.83 -34.04
C GLU A 2 42.31 -34.39 -35.44
N PRO A 3 41.82 -33.19 -35.71
CA PRO A 3 42.35 -31.91 -35.23
C PRO A 3 41.24 -30.89 -34.78
N ALA A 4 41.54 -30.01 -33.84
CA ALA A 4 42.07 -28.67 -33.96
C ALA A 4 41.19 -27.69 -34.79
N GLY A 5 40.69 -26.66 -34.12
CA GLY A 5 40.01 -25.52 -34.72
C GLY A 5 40.04 -24.31 -33.79
N SER A 6 40.99 -23.48 -34.00
CA SER A 6 41.43 -22.25 -33.32
C SER A 6 40.38 -21.19 -33.15
N ALA A 7 40.51 -20.42 -32.08
CA ALA A 7 39.94 -19.12 -31.82
C ALA A 7 40.38 -18.03 -32.80
N PRO A 8 39.70 -16.87 -32.87
CA PRO A 8 40.43 -15.66 -32.57
C PRO A 8 39.73 -14.69 -31.58
N ARG A 9 40.58 -14.20 -30.72
CA ARG A 9 40.38 -13.01 -29.87
C ARG A 9 40.11 -11.79 -30.70
N ARG A 10 39.11 -11.00 -30.31
CA ARG A 10 39.07 -9.58 -30.69
C ARG A 10 39.11 -8.73 -29.43
N SER A 11 40.27 -8.13 -29.27
CA SER A 11 40.55 -7.02 -28.39
C SER A 11 39.84 -5.75 -28.88
N GLY A 12 38.93 -5.22 -28.07
CA GLY A 12 38.39 -3.86 -28.26
C GLY A 12 39.08 -2.90 -27.30
N ARG A 13 39.87 -2.01 -27.84
CA ARG A 13 40.58 -0.93 -27.14
C ARG A 13 39.61 0.07 -26.50
N PRO A 14 39.94 0.60 -25.34
CA PRO A 14 39.30 1.81 -24.82
C PRO A 14 39.85 3.04 -25.54
N SER A 15 38.98 3.86 -26.08
CA SER A 15 39.30 5.15 -26.68
C SER A 15 39.62 6.13 -25.57
N HIS A 16 40.88 6.51 -25.50
CA HIS A 16 41.35 7.67 -24.77
C HIS A 16 40.83 8.95 -25.43
N PHE A 17 39.95 9.67 -24.80
CA PHE A 17 39.70 11.06 -25.16
C PHE A 17 40.82 11.94 -24.57
N SER A 18 41.69 12.33 -25.44
CA SER A 18 42.76 13.29 -25.21
C SER A 18 42.15 14.68 -25.03
N CYS A 19 42.34 15.24 -23.84
CA CYS A 19 42.04 16.65 -23.56
C CYS A 19 43.25 17.48 -24.06
N SER A 20 43.13 18.10 -25.24
CA SER A 20 44.08 19.07 -25.70
C SER A 20 43.79 20.45 -25.14
N SER A 21 44.74 20.93 -24.35
CA SER A 21 44.86 22.33 -23.93
C SER A 21 44.92 23.28 -25.14
N VAL A 22 44.01 24.24 -25.18
CA VAL A 22 44.24 25.50 -25.88
C VAL A 22 43.84 26.65 -24.95
N THR A 23 44.87 27.33 -24.48
CA THR A 23 44.80 28.60 -23.79
C THR A 23 44.21 29.66 -24.68
N ARG A 24 43.19 30.42 -24.24
CA ARG A 24 43.13 31.88 -24.31
C ARG A 24 41.76 32.47 -23.95
N LEU A 25 41.84 33.43 -23.00
CA LEU A 25 41.08 34.67 -22.89
C LEU A 25 39.62 34.63 -22.38
N LEU A 26 39.52 35.07 -21.11
CA LEU A 26 38.53 36.01 -20.53
C LEU A 26 37.15 36.06 -21.20
N ALA A 27 36.20 35.44 -20.57
CA ALA A 27 34.86 35.99 -20.40
C ALA A 27 34.29 35.44 -19.09
N LEU A 28 34.04 36.34 -18.13
CA LEU A 28 33.22 36.05 -16.96
C LEU A 28 31.84 35.60 -17.45
N SER A 29 31.58 34.31 -17.36
CA SER A 29 30.24 33.80 -17.49
C SER A 29 29.92 33.07 -16.19
N LEU A 30 29.21 33.78 -15.33
CA LEU A 30 28.63 33.26 -14.08
C LEU A 30 27.56 32.25 -14.50
N THR A 31 27.95 31.00 -14.78
CA THR A 31 27.01 29.92 -14.99
C THR A 31 26.54 29.48 -13.62
N PHE A 32 25.44 30.05 -13.19
CA PHE A 32 24.66 29.64 -12.05
C PHE A 32 24.10 28.25 -12.34
N CYS A 33 24.81 27.22 -11.87
CA CYS A 33 24.31 25.83 -11.92
C CYS A 33 23.14 25.73 -10.95
N LEU A 34 21.93 25.99 -11.45
CA LEU A 34 20.69 25.60 -10.77
C LEU A 34 20.69 24.07 -10.70
N VAL A 35 21.20 23.53 -9.59
CA VAL A 35 20.91 22.16 -9.19
C VAL A 35 19.42 22.15 -8.85
N GLY A 36 18.59 21.85 -9.82
CA GLY A 36 17.17 21.58 -9.62
C GLY A 36 17.07 20.36 -8.72
N LEU A 37 16.72 20.56 -7.42
CA LEU A 37 16.22 19.48 -6.60
C LEU A 37 14.92 18.99 -7.25
N GLN A 38 15.02 17.91 -7.98
CA GLN A 38 13.86 17.15 -8.44
C GLN A 38 13.26 16.47 -7.22
N LEU A 39 12.36 17.17 -6.53
CA LEU A 39 11.43 16.51 -5.61
C LEU A 39 10.50 15.66 -6.48
N GLY A 40 10.86 14.40 -6.71
CA GLY A 40 9.95 13.42 -7.27
C GLY A 40 8.70 13.34 -6.39
N PRO A 41 7.51 13.08 -6.96
CA PRO A 41 6.29 12.91 -6.17
C PRO A 41 6.55 11.80 -5.16
N ALA A 42 6.41 12.13 -3.86
CA ALA A 42 6.45 11.15 -2.80
C ALA A 42 5.31 10.15 -3.08
N ARG A 43 5.63 8.92 -3.47
CA ARG A 43 4.66 7.84 -3.61
C ARG A 43 4.15 7.54 -2.21
N ALA A 44 2.83 7.68 -2.02
CA ALA A 44 2.17 7.11 -0.85
C ALA A 44 2.47 5.61 -0.83
N ALA A 45 3.02 5.10 0.28
CA ALA A 45 3.25 3.67 0.43
C ALA A 45 1.92 2.98 0.72
N ASP A 46 1.75 1.76 0.21
CA ASP A 46 0.57 0.94 0.52
C ASP A 46 0.66 0.46 1.97
N LEU A 47 -0.30 0.86 2.79
CA LEU A 47 -0.41 0.45 4.18
C LEU A 47 -1.00 -0.96 4.24
N LEU A 48 -0.21 -1.92 4.75
CA LEU A 48 -0.65 -3.32 4.84
C LEU A 48 -1.73 -3.48 5.90
N ILE A 49 -2.85 -4.09 5.51
CA ILE A 49 -3.94 -4.49 6.42
C ILE A 49 -4.12 -6.01 6.33
N THR A 50 -4.02 -6.69 7.46
CA THR A 50 -4.17 -8.14 7.55
C THR A 50 -5.41 -8.49 8.38
N LEU A 51 -6.27 -9.35 7.85
CA LEU A 51 -7.41 -9.91 8.60
C LEU A 51 -6.90 -10.90 9.65
N ILE A 52 -7.24 -10.67 10.91
CA ILE A 52 -6.91 -11.56 12.02
C ILE A 52 -8.07 -12.52 12.29
N SER A 53 -9.27 -11.99 12.46
CA SER A 53 -10.47 -12.77 12.71
C SER A 53 -11.73 -12.08 12.23
N LEU A 54 -12.73 -12.88 11.89
CA LEU A 54 -14.04 -12.41 11.48
C LEU A 54 -15.08 -13.43 11.94
N THR A 55 -16.12 -12.97 12.63
CA THR A 55 -17.29 -13.80 12.96
C THR A 55 -18.08 -14.06 11.68
N SER A 56 -17.98 -15.29 11.16
CA SER A 56 -18.71 -15.74 9.98
C SER A 56 -18.88 -17.26 10.03
N PRO A 57 -20.08 -17.80 9.88
CA PRO A 57 -21.36 -17.09 9.74
C PRO A 57 -21.80 -16.40 11.03
N ALA A 58 -22.61 -15.35 10.91
CA ALA A 58 -23.27 -14.68 12.04
C ALA A 58 -24.79 -14.83 11.89
N ALA A 59 -25.47 -15.17 12.99
CA ALA A 59 -26.93 -15.22 12.97
C ALA A 59 -27.53 -13.79 13.01
N PRO A 60 -28.74 -13.59 12.46
CA PRO A 60 -29.49 -12.35 12.69
C PRO A 60 -29.65 -12.06 14.18
N PHE A 61 -29.62 -10.79 14.56
CA PHE A 61 -29.73 -10.32 15.94
C PHE A 61 -28.59 -10.78 16.88
N THR A 62 -27.45 -11.24 16.33
CA THR A 62 -26.22 -11.51 17.09
C THR A 62 -25.15 -10.48 16.79
N ASP A 63 -24.09 -10.49 17.58
CA ASP A 63 -22.94 -9.60 17.38
C ASP A 63 -21.92 -10.27 16.47
N ALA A 64 -21.48 -9.54 15.45
CA ALA A 64 -20.36 -9.91 14.60
C ALA A 64 -19.14 -9.06 14.97
N THR A 65 -17.96 -9.66 14.97
CA THR A 65 -16.69 -9.00 15.29
C THR A 65 -15.70 -9.21 14.14
N LEU A 66 -15.05 -8.12 13.74
CA LEU A 66 -13.91 -8.14 12.81
C LEU A 66 -12.70 -7.58 13.54
N THR A 67 -11.57 -8.28 13.46
CA THR A 67 -10.28 -7.83 13.98
C THR A 67 -9.25 -7.85 12.85
N ILE A 68 -8.52 -6.76 12.73
CA ILE A 68 -7.41 -6.62 11.77
C ILE A 68 -6.11 -6.27 12.49
N SER A 69 -5.00 -6.46 11.77
CA SER A 69 -3.68 -5.91 12.09
C SER A 69 -3.24 -4.96 10.99
N THR A 70 -2.66 -3.84 11.39
CA THR A 70 -2.10 -2.82 10.50
C THR A 70 -0.96 -2.08 11.20
N THR A 71 -0.46 -0.99 10.63
CA THR A 71 0.56 -0.17 11.28
C THR A 71 0.02 0.47 12.57
N PRO A 72 0.76 0.38 13.70
CA PRO A 72 0.35 1.03 14.95
C PRO A 72 0.07 2.52 14.76
N GLY A 73 -1.04 3.01 15.34
CA GLY A 73 -1.46 4.40 15.24
C GLY A 73 -2.12 4.80 13.91
N ALA A 74 -2.38 3.86 13.01
CA ALA A 74 -3.16 4.13 11.80
C ALA A 74 -4.63 4.44 12.15
N SER A 75 -5.22 5.41 11.49
CA SER A 75 -6.66 5.73 11.59
C SER A 75 -7.42 4.83 10.62
N CYS A 76 -8.31 4.01 11.13
CA CYS A 76 -9.04 3.01 10.36
C CYS A 76 -10.54 3.22 10.41
N SER A 77 -11.21 2.97 9.31
CA SER A 77 -12.67 2.97 9.19
C SER A 77 -13.17 1.67 8.56
N ILE A 78 -14.40 1.31 8.84
CA ILE A 78 -15.06 0.09 8.35
C ILE A 78 -16.42 0.42 7.75
N VAL A 79 -16.74 -0.20 6.63
CA VAL A 79 -18.06 -0.14 5.99
C VAL A 79 -18.55 -1.56 5.75
N VAL A 80 -19.66 -1.91 6.35
CA VAL A 80 -20.41 -3.15 6.09
C VAL A 80 -21.59 -2.81 5.21
N ARG A 81 -21.76 -3.49 4.08
CA ARG A 81 -22.85 -3.22 3.13
C ARG A 81 -23.82 -4.38 3.12
N TYR A 82 -25.10 -4.07 3.35
CA TYR A 82 -26.21 -4.97 3.18
C TYR A 82 -27.01 -4.62 1.92
N LYS A 83 -28.05 -5.41 1.60
CA LYS A 83 -28.96 -5.14 0.48
C LYS A 83 -29.58 -3.73 0.55
N SER A 84 -29.85 -3.25 1.76
CA SER A 84 -30.40 -1.92 2.02
C SER A 84 -29.39 -0.78 1.97
N GLY A 85 -28.10 -1.07 1.77
CA GLY A 85 -27.01 -0.11 1.75
C GLY A 85 -26.02 -0.26 2.90
N PRO A 86 -25.17 0.76 3.14
CA PRO A 86 -24.20 0.74 4.24
C PRO A 86 -24.86 0.62 5.60
N SER A 87 -24.31 -0.25 6.45
CA SER A 87 -24.76 -0.41 7.83
C SER A 87 -24.50 0.86 8.66
N ARG A 88 -25.45 1.22 9.50
CA ARG A 88 -25.34 2.31 10.50
C ARG A 88 -25.23 1.78 11.92
N ALA A 89 -24.79 0.54 12.09
CA ALA A 89 -24.65 -0.06 13.41
C ALA A 89 -23.63 0.72 14.26
N LYS A 90 -23.94 0.91 15.55
CA LYS A 90 -23.13 1.75 16.45
C LYS A 90 -21.66 1.31 16.59
N GLY A 91 -21.35 0.04 16.41
CA GLY A 91 -20.00 -0.48 16.54
C GLY A 91 -19.07 -0.17 15.35
N LEU A 92 -19.59 0.37 14.24
CA LEU A 92 -18.87 0.63 12.99
C LEU A 92 -18.31 2.06 12.91
N ILE A 93 -17.79 2.58 14.00
CA ILE A 93 -17.16 3.90 14.06
C ILE A 93 -15.67 3.83 13.70
N PRO A 94 -15.06 4.91 13.18
CA PRO A 94 -13.63 4.98 12.97
C PRO A 94 -12.85 4.74 14.26
N LYS A 95 -11.71 4.05 14.16
CA LYS A 95 -10.82 3.70 15.29
C LYS A 95 -9.37 3.89 14.92
N VAL A 96 -8.52 4.12 15.91
CA VAL A 96 -7.08 4.17 15.76
C VAL A 96 -6.47 2.83 16.17
N ALA A 97 -5.54 2.32 15.37
CA ALA A 97 -4.83 1.08 15.66
C ALA A 97 -4.01 1.22 16.96
N SER A 98 -4.10 0.21 17.81
CA SER A 98 -3.35 0.14 19.07
C SER A 98 -1.83 0.16 18.85
N GLY A 99 -1.06 0.25 19.93
CA GLY A 99 0.40 0.14 19.90
C GLY A 99 0.91 -1.19 19.33
N SER A 100 0.07 -2.25 19.35
CA SER A 100 0.32 -3.53 18.68
C SER A 100 -0.21 -3.59 17.23
N GLY A 101 -0.74 -2.50 16.69
CA GLY A 101 -1.31 -2.44 15.35
C GLY A 101 -2.67 -3.10 15.21
N ARG A 102 -3.38 -3.39 16.29
CA ARG A 102 -4.68 -4.08 16.24
C ARG A 102 -5.84 -3.10 16.27
N VAL A 103 -6.88 -3.40 15.48
CA VAL A 103 -8.17 -2.73 15.48
C VAL A 103 -9.26 -3.79 15.46
N SER A 104 -10.30 -3.61 16.29
CA SER A 104 -11.43 -4.51 16.34
C SER A 104 -12.75 -3.72 16.34
N TRP A 105 -13.71 -4.18 15.54
CA TRP A 105 -15.08 -3.67 15.52
C TRP A 105 -16.05 -4.79 15.86
N THR A 106 -17.02 -4.45 16.68
CA THR A 106 -18.15 -5.33 16.99
C THR A 106 -19.43 -4.59 16.69
N TRP A 107 -20.30 -5.20 15.92
CA TRP A 107 -21.60 -4.63 15.54
C TRP A 107 -22.69 -5.69 15.63
N ARG A 108 -23.90 -5.25 15.87
CA ARG A 108 -25.05 -6.14 15.86
C ARG A 108 -25.60 -6.31 14.45
N VAL A 109 -25.75 -7.54 14.02
CA VAL A 109 -26.45 -7.90 12.79
C VAL A 109 -27.94 -7.63 12.98
N GLY A 110 -28.57 -6.87 12.09
CA GLY A 110 -29.99 -6.54 12.17
C GLY A 110 -30.85 -7.79 12.11
N PHE A 111 -31.97 -7.79 12.83
CA PHE A 111 -32.89 -8.94 12.85
C PHE A 111 -33.54 -9.21 11.50
N ASN A 112 -33.71 -8.18 10.65
CA ASN A 112 -34.24 -8.26 9.28
C ASN A 112 -33.14 -8.45 8.23
N THR A 113 -31.90 -8.76 8.63
CA THR A 113 -30.84 -8.96 7.65
C THR A 113 -31.11 -10.24 6.88
N THR A 114 -31.21 -10.11 5.57
CA THR A 114 -31.41 -11.27 4.67
C THR A 114 -30.17 -12.19 4.79
N PRO A 115 -30.37 -13.51 4.92
CA PRO A 115 -29.27 -14.47 4.83
C PRO A 115 -28.49 -14.31 3.53
N GLY A 116 -27.18 -14.47 3.59
CA GLY A 116 -26.29 -14.32 2.45
C GLY A 116 -24.94 -13.76 2.80
N ARG A 117 -24.13 -13.48 1.76
CA ARG A 117 -22.78 -12.97 1.88
C ARG A 117 -22.74 -11.45 1.70
N TRP A 118 -22.22 -10.74 2.69
CA TRP A 118 -22.22 -9.29 2.74
C TRP A 118 -20.80 -8.71 2.77
N PRO A 119 -20.46 -7.79 1.86
CA PRO A 119 -19.13 -7.23 1.76
C PRO A 119 -18.80 -6.30 2.93
N ILE A 120 -17.54 -6.36 3.34
CA ILE A 120 -16.90 -5.46 4.31
C ILE A 120 -15.71 -4.81 3.63
N VAL A 121 -15.58 -3.50 3.78
CA VAL A 121 -14.42 -2.73 3.34
C VAL A 121 -13.82 -2.04 4.57
N VAL A 122 -12.54 -2.25 4.81
CA VAL A 122 -11.77 -1.57 5.84
C VAL A 122 -10.73 -0.70 5.14
N THR A 123 -10.64 0.55 5.53
CA THR A 123 -9.62 1.49 5.05
C THR A 123 -8.82 2.01 6.22
N CYS A 124 -7.51 2.11 6.09
CA CYS A 124 -6.62 2.68 7.10
C CYS A 124 -5.67 3.68 6.46
N ASP A 125 -5.41 4.76 7.18
CA ASP A 125 -4.53 5.85 6.76
C ASP A 125 -3.53 6.18 7.86
N LYS A 126 -2.27 6.44 7.49
CA LYS A 126 -1.24 6.91 8.40
C LYS A 126 -0.14 7.66 7.66
N GLY A 127 0.07 8.92 8.02
CA GLY A 127 1.20 9.71 7.51
C GLY A 127 1.23 9.90 5.99
N GLY A 128 0.08 9.81 5.32
CA GLY A 128 -0.02 9.85 3.86
C GLY A 128 -0.05 8.47 3.18
N ASP A 129 0.24 7.40 3.93
CA ASP A 129 0.08 6.02 3.45
C ASP A 129 -1.38 5.59 3.60
N HIS A 130 -1.89 4.85 2.62
CA HIS A 130 -3.26 4.38 2.55
C HIS A 130 -3.31 2.88 2.33
N GLY A 131 -4.24 2.20 2.98
CA GLY A 131 -4.49 0.78 2.78
C GLY A 131 -5.98 0.47 2.74
N GLU A 132 -6.35 -0.56 1.98
CA GLU A 132 -7.72 -1.07 1.90
C GLU A 132 -7.73 -2.60 2.00
N LEU A 133 -8.63 -3.13 2.83
CA LEU A 133 -8.93 -4.56 2.92
C LEU A 133 -10.39 -4.78 2.54
N ARG A 134 -10.62 -5.64 1.55
CA ARG A 134 -11.96 -6.10 1.16
C ARG A 134 -12.16 -7.54 1.61
N THR A 135 -13.21 -7.79 2.36
CA THR A 135 -13.63 -9.11 2.79
C THR A 135 -15.16 -9.22 2.80
N ALA A 136 -15.68 -10.32 3.20
CA ALA A 136 -17.12 -10.52 3.35
C ALA A 136 -17.41 -11.49 4.49
N PHE A 137 -18.57 -11.34 5.13
CA PHE A 137 -19.07 -12.28 6.12
C PHE A 137 -20.45 -12.83 5.68
N GLU A 138 -20.79 -13.97 6.23
CA GLU A 138 -22.06 -14.64 5.95
C GLU A 138 -23.04 -14.39 7.11
N VAL A 139 -24.32 -14.20 6.73
CA VAL A 139 -25.45 -14.17 7.65
C VAL A 139 -26.33 -15.36 7.31
N GLY A 140 -26.58 -16.21 8.31
CA GLY A 140 -27.35 -17.44 8.13
C GLY A 140 -28.23 -17.76 9.32
#